data_5e49646c1c1389c12e306ce69d368611
#
_entry.id   5e49646c1c1389c12e306ce69d368611
#
_cell.length_a   1.000
_cell.length_b   1.000
_cell.length_c   1.000
_cell.angle_alpha   90.00
_cell.angle_beta   90.00
_cell.angle_gamma   90.00
#
_symmetry.space_group_name_H-M   'P 1'
#
loop_
_entity.id
_entity.type
_entity.pdbx_description
1 polymer ?
#
loop_
_entity_poly.entity_id
_entity_poly.type
_entity_poly.pdbx_seq_one_letter_code
_entity_poly.pdbx_strand_id
1 'polypeptide(L)'
;MFQAAVELPLSLVFRANDGQWEGHDYCVTVVVERHGLDENDVVMDFRALEYELKNILDPMRGHSLGELGMNEPLDVARMIVNKINPVIKLPVKLASVSLQDGTGRRITIKK
;
A
#
# COMPACT_ATOMS: atom_id res chain seq x y z
N MET A 1 -5.26 19.94 -8.82
CA MET A 1 -5.15 18.56 -8.28
C MET A 1 -4.23 18.55 -7.07
N PHE A 2 -4.75 18.04 -5.96
CA PHE A 2 -3.99 17.92 -4.71
C PHE A 2 -3.81 16.45 -4.38
N GLN A 3 -2.69 16.09 -3.79
CA GLN A 3 -2.40 14.73 -3.36
C GLN A 3 -2.01 14.72 -1.89
N ALA A 4 -2.34 13.62 -1.21
CA ALA A 4 -1.86 13.30 0.12
C ALA A 4 -1.38 11.85 0.12
N ALA A 5 -0.41 11.52 0.94
CA ALA A 5 0.15 10.19 1.02
C ALA A 5 0.41 9.78 2.46
N VAL A 6 0.25 8.50 2.73
CA VAL A 6 0.67 7.88 3.99
C VAL A 6 1.60 6.72 3.69
N GLU A 7 2.49 6.42 4.62
CA GLU A 7 3.46 5.35 4.52
C GLU A 7 3.43 4.49 5.77
N LEU A 8 3.47 3.17 5.59
CA LEU A 8 3.63 2.23 6.69
C LEU A 8 4.66 1.16 6.33
N PRO A 9 5.42 0.68 7.31
CA PRO A 9 6.38 -0.40 7.07
C PRO A 9 5.70 -1.75 6.94
N LEU A 10 6.29 -2.62 6.12
CA LEU A 10 5.83 -4.01 5.97
C LEU A 10 7.03 -4.88 5.61
N SER A 11 7.33 -5.86 6.45
CA SER A 11 8.36 -6.85 6.17
C SER A 11 7.71 -8.04 5.45
N LEU A 12 8.30 -8.44 4.31
CA LEU A 12 7.82 -9.56 3.52
C LEU A 12 8.86 -10.66 3.43
N VAL A 13 8.40 -11.90 3.53
CA VAL A 13 9.20 -13.10 3.33
C VAL A 13 8.52 -13.93 2.24
N PHE A 14 9.28 -14.31 1.22
CA PHE A 14 8.74 -15.06 0.07
C PHE A 14 9.83 -15.89 -0.60
N ARG A 15 9.41 -16.83 -1.45
CA ARG A 15 10.34 -17.60 -2.27
C ARG A 15 10.54 -16.89 -3.60
N ALA A 16 11.81 -16.67 -3.94
CA ALA A 16 12.18 -16.15 -5.25
C ALA A 16 12.04 -17.24 -6.32
N ASN A 17 12.18 -16.85 -7.60
CA ASN A 17 12.04 -17.75 -8.74
C ASN A 17 13.08 -18.90 -8.72
N ASP A 18 14.23 -18.69 -8.08
CA ASP A 18 15.26 -19.71 -7.93
C ASP A 18 15.00 -20.68 -6.75
N GLY A 19 13.88 -20.53 -6.06
CA GLY A 19 13.50 -21.34 -4.92
C GLY A 19 14.11 -20.92 -3.58
N GLN A 20 14.95 -19.88 -3.58
CA GLN A 20 15.53 -19.37 -2.35
C GLN A 20 14.54 -18.47 -1.59
N TRP A 21 14.64 -18.50 -0.26
CA TRP A 21 13.87 -17.59 0.57
C TRP A 21 14.49 -16.19 0.54
N GLU A 22 13.65 -15.18 0.37
CA GLU A 22 14.03 -13.78 0.46
C GLU A 22 13.19 -13.08 1.51
N GLY A 23 13.81 -12.16 2.23
CA GLY A 23 13.14 -11.29 3.19
C GLY A 23 13.57 -9.85 2.95
N HIS A 24 12.60 -8.94 2.85
CA HIS A 24 12.86 -7.51 2.67
C HIS A 24 11.92 -6.68 3.51
N ASP A 25 12.42 -5.55 3.98
CA ASP A 25 11.60 -4.52 4.62
C ASP A 25 11.15 -3.53 3.56
N TYR A 26 9.84 -3.38 3.42
CA TYR A 26 9.24 -2.45 2.48
C TYR A 26 8.60 -1.27 3.20
N CYS A 27 8.58 -0.14 2.51
CA CYS A 27 7.74 0.99 2.83
C CYS A 27 6.56 0.96 1.88
N VAL A 28 5.34 0.84 2.42
CA VAL A 28 4.11 0.85 1.63
C VAL A 28 3.58 2.27 1.62
N THR A 29 3.42 2.86 0.43
CA THR A 29 2.91 4.22 0.26
C THR A 29 1.58 4.17 -0.46
N VAL A 30 0.57 4.82 0.11
CA VAL A 30 -0.74 5.00 -0.52
C VAL A 30 -0.94 6.48 -0.79
N VAL A 31 -1.19 6.84 -2.05
CA VAL A 31 -1.42 8.21 -2.49
C VAL A 31 -2.87 8.36 -2.89
N VAL A 32 -3.53 9.36 -2.34
CA VAL A 32 -4.89 9.77 -2.72
C VAL A 32 -4.87 11.17 -3.31
N GLU A 33 -5.89 11.50 -4.12
CA GLU A 33 -5.95 12.79 -4.79
C GLU A 33 -7.39 13.31 -4.88
N ARG A 34 -7.51 14.64 -5.02
CA ARG A 34 -8.78 15.29 -5.34
C ARG A 34 -8.50 16.64 -6.03
N HIS A 35 -9.48 17.10 -6.79
CA HIS A 35 -9.32 18.35 -7.54
C HIS A 35 -9.29 19.57 -6.64
N GLY A 36 -10.16 19.63 -5.63
CA GLY A 36 -10.20 20.69 -4.65
C GLY A 36 -9.92 20.17 -3.26
N LEU A 37 -9.76 21.05 -2.30
CA LEU A 37 -9.62 20.69 -0.89
C LEU A 37 -11.01 20.74 -0.24
N ASP A 38 -11.14 20.07 0.90
CA ASP A 38 -12.36 20.17 1.70
C ASP A 38 -12.43 21.50 2.46
N GLU A 39 -13.46 21.68 3.26
CA GLU A 39 -13.67 22.91 4.06
C GLU A 39 -12.57 23.17 5.08
N ASN A 40 -11.76 22.16 5.42
CA ASN A 40 -10.63 22.24 6.34
C ASN A 40 -9.29 22.32 5.60
N ASP A 41 -9.29 22.56 4.28
CA ASP A 41 -8.09 22.59 3.43
C ASP A 41 -7.32 21.26 3.42
N VAL A 42 -8.03 20.15 3.45
CA VAL A 42 -7.46 18.79 3.51
C VAL A 42 -7.91 17.97 2.31
N VAL A 43 -7.00 17.17 1.76
CA VAL A 43 -7.33 16.17 0.71
C VAL A 43 -8.14 15.03 1.33
N MET A 44 -7.61 14.47 2.41
CA MET A 44 -8.22 13.40 3.20
C MET A 44 -7.56 13.40 4.57
N ASP A 45 -8.30 13.03 5.61
CA ASP A 45 -7.72 12.87 6.95
C ASP A 45 -6.65 11.77 6.91
N PHE A 46 -5.41 12.12 7.23
CA PHE A 46 -4.29 11.17 7.26
C PHE A 46 -4.53 10.01 8.22
N ARG A 47 -5.14 10.27 9.37
CA ARG A 47 -5.42 9.22 10.36
C ARG A 47 -6.40 8.19 9.83
N ALA A 48 -7.41 8.65 9.09
CA ALA A 48 -8.39 7.74 8.47
C ALA A 48 -7.70 6.86 7.40
N LEU A 49 -6.84 7.44 6.59
CA LEU A 49 -6.11 6.69 5.56
C LEU A 49 -5.11 5.71 6.17
N GLU A 50 -4.36 6.15 7.20
CA GLU A 50 -3.43 5.27 7.92
C GLU A 50 -4.15 4.12 8.59
N TYR A 51 -5.31 4.37 9.19
CA TYR A 51 -6.13 3.34 9.82
C TYR A 51 -6.56 2.28 8.81
N GLU A 52 -7.03 2.69 7.65
CA GLU A 52 -7.44 1.75 6.60
C GLU A 52 -6.25 0.92 6.09
N LEU A 53 -5.11 1.55 5.86
CA LEU A 53 -3.91 0.83 5.43
C LEU A 53 -3.43 -0.13 6.52
N LYS A 54 -3.41 0.29 7.77
CA LYS A 54 -3.02 -0.56 8.90
C LYS A 54 -3.90 -1.80 8.99
N ASN A 55 -5.20 -1.64 8.84
CA ASN A 55 -6.15 -2.76 8.89
C ASN A 55 -5.91 -3.77 7.76
N ILE A 56 -5.38 -3.33 6.62
CA ILE A 56 -5.02 -4.21 5.52
C ILE A 56 -3.71 -4.94 5.80
N LEU A 57 -2.72 -4.25 6.36
CA LEU A 57 -1.37 -4.80 6.55
C LEU A 57 -1.23 -5.66 7.81
N ASP A 58 -1.90 -5.32 8.90
CA ASP A 58 -1.73 -6.02 10.18
C ASP A 58 -1.97 -7.53 10.10
N PRO A 59 -3.01 -8.03 9.38
CA PRO A 59 -3.21 -9.47 9.24
C PRO A 59 -2.10 -10.20 8.50
N MET A 60 -1.28 -9.48 7.73
CA MET A 60 -0.18 -10.06 6.96
C MET A 60 1.09 -10.25 7.79
N ARG A 61 1.21 -9.50 8.88
CA ARG A 61 2.45 -9.47 9.66
C ARG A 61 2.73 -10.83 10.27
N GLY A 62 4.00 -11.26 10.16
CA GLY A 62 4.43 -12.55 10.68
C GLY A 62 4.14 -13.75 9.78
N HIS A 63 3.61 -13.54 8.58
CA HIS A 63 3.31 -14.59 7.62
C HIS A 63 4.16 -14.46 6.36
N SER A 64 4.56 -15.58 5.76
CA SER A 64 5.16 -15.56 4.43
C SER A 64 4.08 -15.28 3.37
N LEU A 65 4.48 -14.79 2.20
CA LEU A 65 3.53 -14.54 1.12
C LEU A 65 2.81 -15.82 0.69
N GLY A 66 3.51 -16.96 0.68
CA GLY A 66 2.89 -18.25 0.34
C GLY A 66 1.75 -18.63 1.28
N GLU A 67 1.91 -18.37 2.59
CA GLU A 67 0.85 -18.60 3.57
C GLU A 67 -0.39 -17.74 3.31
N LEU A 68 -0.19 -16.59 2.69
CA LEU A 68 -1.26 -15.64 2.35
C LEU A 68 -1.82 -15.85 0.94
N GLY A 69 -1.36 -16.89 0.22
CA GLY A 69 -1.79 -17.17 -1.14
C GLY A 69 -1.17 -16.25 -2.19
N MET A 70 -0.04 -15.62 -1.87
CA MET A 70 0.65 -14.69 -2.76
C MET A 70 2.05 -15.21 -3.09
N ASN A 71 2.63 -14.78 -4.22
CA ASN A 71 3.93 -15.26 -4.68
C ASN A 71 5.02 -14.20 -4.61
N GLU A 72 4.67 -12.94 -4.87
CA GLU A 72 5.67 -11.88 -5.01
C GLU A 72 5.13 -10.54 -4.50
N PRO A 73 6.01 -9.55 -4.26
CA PRO A 73 5.59 -8.23 -3.75
C PRO A 73 4.54 -7.51 -4.59
N LEU A 74 4.55 -7.70 -5.92
CA LEU A 74 3.52 -7.10 -6.77
C LEU A 74 2.11 -7.58 -6.40
N ASP A 75 1.98 -8.84 -5.96
CA ASP A 75 0.69 -9.39 -5.52
C ASP A 75 0.18 -8.64 -4.27
N VAL A 76 1.10 -8.24 -3.39
CA VAL A 76 0.77 -7.43 -2.21
C VAL A 76 0.24 -6.07 -2.63
N ALA A 77 0.91 -5.41 -3.59
CA ALA A 77 0.45 -4.11 -4.09
C ALA A 77 -0.94 -4.21 -4.71
N ARG A 78 -1.21 -5.25 -5.51
CA ARG A 78 -2.54 -5.51 -6.08
C ARG A 78 -3.59 -5.73 -5.02
N MET A 79 -3.27 -6.51 -4.00
CA MET A 79 -4.19 -6.77 -2.89
C MET A 79 -4.53 -5.49 -2.14
N ILE A 80 -3.53 -4.64 -1.87
CA ILE A 80 -3.76 -3.34 -1.21
C ILE A 80 -4.68 -2.47 -2.06
N VAL A 81 -4.42 -2.36 -3.36
CA VAL A 81 -5.30 -1.59 -4.27
C VAL A 81 -6.74 -2.10 -4.18
N ASN A 82 -6.92 -3.42 -4.28
CA ASN A 82 -8.25 -4.02 -4.28
C ASN A 82 -9.00 -3.81 -2.96
N LYS A 83 -8.30 -3.75 -1.84
CA LYS A 83 -8.91 -3.57 -0.52
C LYS A 83 -9.10 -2.12 -0.14
N ILE A 84 -8.20 -1.22 -0.55
CA ILE A 84 -8.27 0.18 -0.13
C ILE A 84 -9.15 1.02 -1.07
N ASN A 85 -9.15 0.71 -2.36
CA ASN A 85 -9.93 1.48 -3.33
C ASN A 85 -11.42 1.62 -2.95
N PRO A 86 -12.11 0.56 -2.51
CA PRO A 86 -13.53 0.67 -2.13
C PRO A 86 -13.80 1.56 -0.92
N VAL A 87 -12.81 1.78 -0.04
CA VAL A 87 -13.00 2.60 1.16
C VAL A 87 -12.63 4.06 0.93
N ILE A 88 -12.01 4.38 -0.21
CA ILE A 88 -11.77 5.76 -0.62
C ILE A 88 -13.02 6.29 -1.31
N LYS A 89 -13.63 7.31 -0.74
CA LYS A 89 -14.91 7.85 -1.23
C LYS A 89 -14.72 9.12 -2.02
N LEU A 90 -15.47 9.25 -3.12
CA LEU A 90 -15.50 10.51 -3.88
C LEU A 90 -15.84 11.69 -2.95
N PRO A 91 -15.28 12.87 -3.16
CA PRO A 91 -14.47 13.30 -4.32
C PRO A 91 -12.99 12.90 -4.26
N VAL A 92 -12.57 12.16 -3.23
CA VAL A 92 -11.21 11.62 -3.12
C VAL A 92 -11.10 10.37 -3.98
N LYS A 93 -9.96 10.21 -4.65
CA LYS A 93 -9.66 9.02 -5.46
C LYS A 93 -8.31 8.45 -5.07
N LEU A 94 -8.19 7.13 -5.14
CA LEU A 94 -6.89 6.48 -5.03
C LEU A 94 -6.05 6.84 -6.26
N ALA A 95 -4.84 7.36 -6.05
CA ALA A 95 -3.91 7.69 -7.14
C ALA A 95 -2.94 6.55 -7.38
N SER A 96 -2.33 6.01 -6.34
CA SER A 96 -1.35 4.94 -6.47
C SER A 96 -1.12 4.20 -5.15
N VAL A 97 -0.60 2.99 -5.28
CA VAL A 97 -0.02 2.20 -4.18
C VAL A 97 1.36 1.78 -4.62
N SER A 98 2.37 1.97 -3.78
CA SER A 98 3.72 1.53 -4.07
C SER A 98 4.36 0.82 -2.88
N LEU A 99 5.27 -0.09 -3.20
CA LEU A 99 6.17 -0.75 -2.24
C LEU A 99 7.60 -0.40 -2.64
N GLN A 100 8.37 0.12 -1.70
CA GLN A 100 9.78 0.44 -1.90
C GLN A 100 10.61 -0.31 -0.87
N ASP A 101 11.64 -1.05 -1.34
CA ASP A 101 12.55 -1.76 -0.45
C ASP A 101 13.69 -0.84 0.03
N GLY A 102 14.55 -1.36 0.90
CA GLY A 102 15.67 -0.61 1.46
C GLY A 102 16.79 -0.29 0.47
N THR A 103 16.76 -0.88 -0.74
CA THR A 103 17.75 -0.64 -1.79
C THR A 103 17.30 0.42 -2.79
N GLY A 104 16.11 0.99 -2.60
CA GLY A 104 15.54 2.01 -3.50
C GLY A 104 14.70 1.45 -4.65
N ARG A 105 14.51 0.15 -4.72
CA ARG A 105 13.64 -0.46 -5.73
C ARG A 105 12.18 -0.23 -5.35
N ARG A 106 11.37 0.16 -6.32
CA ARG A 106 9.97 0.49 -6.08
C ARG A 106 9.06 -0.17 -7.12
N ILE A 107 7.95 -0.72 -6.64
CA ILE A 107 6.84 -1.19 -7.49
C ILE A 107 5.68 -0.25 -7.24
N THR A 108 5.07 0.27 -8.31
CA THR A 108 3.94 1.19 -8.20
C THR A 108 2.80 0.75 -9.09
N ILE A 109 1.60 0.71 -8.53
CA ILE A 109 0.36 0.56 -9.30
C ILE A 109 -0.34 1.91 -9.27
N LYS A 110 -0.57 2.49 -10.45
CA LYS A 110 -1.31 3.74 -10.62
C LYS A 110 -2.76 3.43 -11.00
N LYS A 111 -3.66 4.25 -10.46
CA LYS A 111 -5.09 4.14 -10.77
C LYS A 111 -5.54 5.22 -11.70
#